data_e5bcbaccb4bdac3a2c1b137269e0b53a
#
_entry.id   e5bcbaccb4bdac3a2c1b137269e0b53a
#
_cell.length_a   1.000
_cell.length_b   1.000
_cell.length_c   1.000
_cell.angle_alpha   90.00
_cell.angle_beta   90.00
_cell.angle_gamma   90.00
#
_symmetry.space_group_name_H-M   'P 1'
#
loop_
_entity.id
_entity.type
_entity.pdbx_description
1 polymer ?
#
loop_
_entity_poly.entity_id
_entity_poly.type
_entity_poly.pdbx_seq_one_letter_code
_entity_poly.pdbx_strand_id
1 'polypeptide(L)'
;PREILEMPPYGCVNVHASLLPKYRGAAPIQWAVIEGEKVSGVTTMRMDEGLDTGDMIMKEEVVLDPKETGGSLFEKLSRIGAALCVKTLAAIEAGTAVYTPQDHSQATKVGLIHKQFGLIDWKKPAREIECLIRGLNPWPSAYTKLHGKTLKIWDADVADGDSQKEAGAVAEVTRDAVFVQTGEGLLKLKEVQLEGKRRMACDAFLRGYSLKDTDQLGE
;
A
#
# COMPACT_ATOMS: atom_id res chain seq x y z
N PRO A 1 -3.93 22.51 17.52
CA PRO A 1 -4.07 23.20 18.80
C PRO A 1 -5.53 23.16 19.27
N ARG A 2 -5.72 23.10 20.58
CA ARG A 2 -7.04 22.95 21.22
C ARG A 2 -8.00 24.07 20.82
N GLU A 3 -7.51 25.26 20.70
CA GLU A 3 -8.30 26.44 20.31
C GLU A 3 -8.95 26.28 18.94
N ILE A 4 -8.29 25.59 18.00
CA ILE A 4 -8.85 25.30 16.67
C ILE A 4 -9.89 24.19 16.76
N LEU A 5 -9.63 23.16 17.56
CA LEU A 5 -10.54 22.02 17.72
C LEU A 5 -11.87 22.42 18.37
N GLU A 6 -11.83 23.42 19.26
CA GLU A 6 -12.99 23.94 19.99
C GLU A 6 -13.72 25.09 19.26
N MET A 7 -13.16 25.61 18.16
CA MET A 7 -13.75 26.74 17.42
C MET A 7 -15.10 26.40 16.72
N PRO A 8 -15.24 25.24 16.04
CA PRO A 8 -16.52 24.87 15.46
C PRO A 8 -17.51 24.39 16.54
N PRO A 9 -18.80 24.74 16.48
CA PRO A 9 -19.76 24.39 17.51
C PRO A 9 -19.99 22.89 17.71
N TYR A 10 -19.70 22.08 16.69
CA TYR A 10 -19.78 20.62 16.75
C TYR A 10 -18.40 19.94 16.83
N GLY A 11 -17.31 20.71 17.02
CA GLY A 11 -15.94 20.22 16.97
C GLY A 11 -15.47 19.94 15.54
N CYS A 12 -14.28 19.34 15.43
CA CYS A 12 -13.68 18.96 14.14
C CYS A 12 -13.88 17.47 13.89
N VAL A 13 -14.25 17.12 12.66
CA VAL A 13 -14.41 15.73 12.21
C VAL A 13 -13.34 15.40 11.19
N ASN A 14 -12.70 14.23 11.33
CA ASN A 14 -11.78 13.67 10.34
C ASN A 14 -12.39 12.43 9.70
N VAL A 15 -12.16 12.27 8.40
CA VAL A 15 -12.46 11.07 7.63
C VAL A 15 -11.15 10.32 7.43
N HIS A 16 -10.89 9.34 8.28
CA HIS A 16 -9.63 8.60 8.29
C HIS A 16 -9.75 7.31 7.47
N ALA A 17 -8.82 7.09 6.55
CA ALA A 17 -8.87 5.99 5.60
C ALA A 17 -8.30 4.69 6.17
N SER A 18 -8.76 4.30 7.37
CA SER A 18 -8.53 3.00 7.98
C SER A 18 -9.65 2.62 8.94
N LEU A 19 -9.64 1.39 9.41
CA LEU A 19 -10.47 0.92 10.51
C LEU A 19 -9.76 1.22 11.85
N LEU A 20 -9.92 2.44 12.37
CA LEU A 20 -9.35 2.82 13.66
C LEU A 20 -9.78 1.84 14.76
N PRO A 21 -8.88 1.51 15.71
CA PRO A 21 -7.63 2.21 16.03
C PRO A 21 -6.40 1.75 15.24
N LYS A 22 -6.53 0.85 14.25
CA LYS A 22 -5.40 0.44 13.39
C LYS A 22 -5.03 1.56 12.41
N TYR A 23 -3.74 1.62 12.07
CA TYR A 23 -3.19 2.53 11.04
C TYR A 23 -3.42 4.01 11.33
N ARG A 24 -3.23 4.45 12.57
CA ARG A 24 -3.13 5.89 12.89
C ARG A 24 -1.93 6.51 12.19
N GLY A 25 -2.06 7.74 11.73
CA GLY A 25 -0.99 8.51 11.09
C GLY A 25 -1.10 8.55 9.57
N ALA A 26 0.05 8.67 8.90
CA ALA A 26 0.10 8.95 7.48
C ALA A 26 0.07 7.67 6.63
N ALA A 27 -0.55 7.76 5.44
CA ALA A 27 -0.56 6.72 4.42
C ALA A 27 -1.24 5.37 4.83
N PRO A 28 -2.33 5.35 5.63
CA PRO A 28 -2.99 4.12 6.07
C PRO A 28 -3.43 3.22 4.91
N ILE A 29 -3.79 3.81 3.76
CA ILE A 29 -4.23 3.10 2.56
C ILE A 29 -3.13 2.21 2.00
N GLN A 30 -1.94 2.79 1.79
CA GLN A 30 -0.79 2.06 1.27
C GLN A 30 -0.34 0.99 2.25
N TRP A 31 -0.28 1.32 3.54
CA TRP A 31 0.14 0.37 4.57
C TRP A 31 -0.79 -0.83 4.70
N ALA A 32 -2.11 -0.65 4.58
CA ALA A 32 -3.05 -1.77 4.57
C ALA A 32 -2.74 -2.77 3.44
N VAL A 33 -2.37 -2.28 2.24
CA VAL A 33 -1.99 -3.15 1.12
C VAL A 33 -0.60 -3.76 1.31
N ILE A 34 0.38 -2.98 1.79
CA ILE A 34 1.76 -3.44 2.04
C ILE A 34 1.77 -4.57 3.08
N GLU A 35 0.96 -4.47 4.12
CA GLU A 35 0.85 -5.50 5.17
C GLU A 35 -0.05 -6.68 4.76
N GLY A 36 -0.63 -6.63 3.55
CA GLY A 36 -1.42 -7.73 2.99
C GLY A 36 -2.76 -7.94 3.68
N GLU A 37 -3.35 -6.87 4.23
CA GLU A 37 -4.66 -6.92 4.86
C GLU A 37 -5.72 -7.39 3.84
N LYS A 38 -6.69 -8.14 4.35
CA LYS A 38 -7.83 -8.60 3.55
C LYS A 38 -9.03 -7.65 3.63
N VAL A 39 -9.06 -6.83 4.65
CA VAL A 39 -10.13 -5.87 4.92
C VAL A 39 -9.50 -4.55 5.34
N SER A 40 -10.01 -3.45 4.80
CA SER A 40 -9.71 -2.09 5.22
C SER A 40 -11.02 -1.32 5.36
N GLY A 41 -10.98 0.00 5.43
CA GLY A 41 -12.19 0.78 5.52
C GLY A 41 -11.93 2.25 5.81
N VAL A 42 -13.00 2.93 6.20
CA VAL A 42 -12.97 4.33 6.58
C VAL A 42 -13.60 4.48 7.96
N THR A 43 -13.01 5.32 8.78
CA THR A 43 -13.56 5.73 10.08
C THR A 43 -13.75 7.24 10.09
N THR A 44 -14.93 7.71 10.40
CA THR A 44 -15.14 9.12 10.80
C THR A 44 -14.92 9.23 12.29
N MET A 45 -14.17 10.24 12.71
CA MET A 45 -13.87 10.46 14.12
C MET A 45 -13.93 11.93 14.49
N ARG A 46 -14.25 12.25 15.75
CA ARG A 46 -14.05 13.57 16.32
C ARG A 46 -12.57 13.77 16.61
N MET A 47 -11.99 14.85 16.11
CA MET A 47 -10.56 15.12 16.33
C MET A 47 -10.32 15.57 17.78
N ASP A 48 -9.22 15.10 18.33
CA ASP A 48 -8.62 15.54 19.57
C ASP A 48 -7.19 16.07 19.35
N GLU A 49 -6.44 16.32 20.41
CA GLU A 49 -5.05 16.81 20.33
C GLU A 49 -4.04 15.73 19.91
N GLY A 50 -4.43 14.46 19.90
CA GLY A 50 -3.59 13.34 19.54
C GLY A 50 -3.59 13.04 18.03
N LEU A 51 -2.68 12.16 17.61
CA LEU A 51 -2.62 11.69 16.23
C LEU A 51 -3.65 10.58 16.03
N ASP A 52 -4.78 10.93 15.40
CA ASP A 52 -5.90 10.04 15.09
C ASP A 52 -6.41 9.24 16.31
N THR A 53 -6.48 9.91 17.48
CA THR A 53 -6.82 9.29 18.77
C THR A 53 -8.25 9.56 19.22
N GLY A 54 -8.94 10.49 18.57
CA GLY A 54 -10.26 10.92 18.96
C GLY A 54 -11.35 9.85 18.80
N ASP A 55 -12.50 10.12 19.41
CA ASP A 55 -13.62 9.18 19.42
C ASP A 55 -14.15 8.90 18.03
N MET A 56 -14.34 7.62 17.71
CA MET A 56 -14.92 7.17 16.46
C MET A 56 -16.43 7.42 16.43
N ILE A 57 -16.93 7.86 15.27
CA ILE A 57 -18.37 8.14 15.09
C ILE A 57 -19.00 7.05 14.23
N MET A 58 -18.45 6.78 13.05
CA MET A 58 -18.92 5.72 12.16
C MET A 58 -17.75 5.02 11.49
N LYS A 59 -17.98 3.77 11.07
CA LYS A 59 -17.03 2.97 10.28
C LYS A 59 -17.74 2.33 9.12
N GLU A 60 -17.01 2.16 8.02
CA GLU A 60 -17.45 1.34 6.89
C GLU A 60 -16.29 0.49 6.41
N GLU A 61 -16.50 -0.84 6.36
CA GLU A 61 -15.50 -1.82 5.96
C GLU A 61 -15.53 -2.08 4.45
N VAL A 62 -14.39 -2.42 3.89
CA VAL A 62 -14.25 -2.85 2.50
C VAL A 62 -13.32 -4.06 2.42
N VAL A 63 -13.74 -5.09 1.71
CA VAL A 63 -12.89 -6.24 1.38
C VAL A 63 -11.96 -5.84 0.24
N LEU A 64 -10.67 -6.13 0.40
CA LEU A 64 -9.65 -5.87 -0.61
C LEU A 64 -9.64 -7.01 -1.65
N ASP A 65 -9.53 -6.62 -2.92
CA ASP A 65 -9.26 -7.58 -3.98
C ASP A 65 -7.88 -8.22 -3.80
N PRO A 66 -7.67 -9.48 -4.23
CA PRO A 66 -6.34 -10.11 -4.18
C PRO A 66 -5.24 -9.31 -4.89
N LYS A 67 -5.62 -8.49 -5.88
CA LYS A 67 -4.73 -7.60 -6.64
C LYS A 67 -4.98 -6.11 -6.36
N GLU A 68 -5.60 -5.80 -5.23
CA GLU A 68 -5.79 -4.42 -4.79
C GLU A 68 -4.46 -3.67 -4.74
N THR A 69 -4.41 -2.47 -5.30
CA THR A 69 -3.26 -1.57 -5.21
C THR A 69 -3.55 -0.41 -4.26
N GLY A 70 -2.51 0.30 -3.83
CA GLY A 70 -2.69 1.54 -3.07
C GLY A 70 -3.58 2.55 -3.81
N GLY A 71 -3.42 2.65 -5.15
CA GLY A 71 -4.22 3.55 -5.99
C GLY A 71 -5.69 3.12 -6.10
N SER A 72 -5.97 1.85 -6.38
CA SER A 72 -7.35 1.37 -6.49
C SER A 72 -8.08 1.43 -5.14
N LEU A 73 -7.41 1.11 -4.05
CA LEU A 73 -7.97 1.24 -2.70
C LEU A 73 -8.25 2.71 -2.36
N PHE A 74 -7.36 3.63 -2.73
CA PHE A 74 -7.58 5.07 -2.56
C PHE A 74 -8.89 5.53 -3.24
N GLU A 75 -9.13 5.11 -4.49
CA GLU A 75 -10.37 5.46 -5.19
C GLU A 75 -11.62 4.88 -4.53
N LYS A 76 -11.56 3.60 -4.08
CA LYS A 76 -12.66 2.96 -3.34
C LYS A 76 -12.97 3.72 -2.05
N LEU A 77 -11.95 3.95 -1.21
CA LEU A 77 -12.13 4.57 0.10
C LEU A 77 -12.51 6.05 -0.01
N SER A 78 -12.11 6.76 -1.06
CA SER A 78 -12.54 8.14 -1.31
C SER A 78 -14.06 8.24 -1.51
N ARG A 79 -14.66 7.31 -2.27
CA ARG A 79 -16.12 7.27 -2.50
C ARG A 79 -16.87 6.88 -1.22
N ILE A 80 -16.39 5.86 -0.52
CA ILE A 80 -16.98 5.40 0.74
C ILE A 80 -16.89 6.50 1.80
N GLY A 81 -15.71 7.11 1.93
CA GLY A 81 -15.46 8.18 2.90
C GLY A 81 -16.33 9.41 2.68
N ALA A 82 -16.55 9.80 1.41
CA ALA A 82 -17.45 10.89 1.09
C ALA A 82 -18.89 10.60 1.53
N ALA A 83 -19.41 9.41 1.23
CA ALA A 83 -20.75 9.01 1.65
C ALA A 83 -20.88 8.89 3.18
N LEU A 84 -19.86 8.32 3.84
CA LEU A 84 -19.82 8.17 5.29
C LEU A 84 -19.73 9.53 5.98
N CYS A 85 -18.97 10.48 5.43
CA CYS A 85 -18.89 11.86 5.93
C CYS A 85 -20.25 12.54 5.96
N VAL A 86 -21.02 12.45 4.87
CA VAL A 86 -22.37 13.05 4.82
C VAL A 86 -23.30 12.44 5.87
N LYS A 87 -23.29 11.11 6.02
CA LYS A 87 -24.07 10.41 7.06
C LYS A 87 -23.66 10.86 8.46
N THR A 88 -22.35 10.98 8.70
CA THR A 88 -21.79 11.41 9.99
C THR A 88 -22.23 12.82 10.33
N LEU A 89 -22.11 13.77 9.40
CA LEU A 89 -22.54 15.17 9.63
C LEU A 89 -24.03 15.28 9.89
N ALA A 90 -24.87 14.52 9.17
CA ALA A 90 -26.31 14.48 9.42
C ALA A 90 -26.63 13.94 10.82
N ALA A 91 -25.93 12.90 11.27
CA ALA A 91 -26.12 12.37 12.61
C ALA A 91 -25.69 13.35 13.72
N ILE A 92 -24.61 14.09 13.48
CA ILE A 92 -24.12 15.12 14.41
C ILE A 92 -25.16 16.25 14.51
N GLU A 93 -25.65 16.75 13.37
CA GLU A 93 -26.66 17.80 13.32
C GLU A 93 -27.98 17.41 14.02
N ALA A 94 -28.41 16.16 13.81
CA ALA A 94 -29.60 15.59 14.45
C ALA A 94 -29.40 15.23 15.94
N GLY A 95 -28.20 15.37 16.49
CA GLY A 95 -27.89 14.98 17.87
C GLY A 95 -27.95 13.47 18.15
N THR A 96 -27.87 12.64 17.09
CA THR A 96 -27.93 11.17 17.16
C THR A 96 -26.58 10.49 17.01
N ALA A 97 -25.49 11.24 16.80
CA ALA A 97 -24.15 10.71 16.69
C ALA A 97 -23.70 10.05 17.99
N VAL A 98 -23.17 8.83 17.88
CA VAL A 98 -22.56 8.10 18.98
C VAL A 98 -21.05 8.20 18.89
N TYR A 99 -20.42 8.64 19.97
CA TYR A 99 -18.95 8.80 20.05
C TYR A 99 -18.38 7.62 20.84
N THR A 100 -17.60 6.80 20.18
CA THR A 100 -17.02 5.58 20.77
C THR A 100 -15.52 5.79 20.98
N PRO A 101 -15.01 5.78 22.23
CA PRO A 101 -13.60 5.85 22.52
C PRO A 101 -12.84 4.71 21.82
N GLN A 102 -11.64 5.02 21.35
CA GLN A 102 -10.76 4.00 20.75
C GLN A 102 -10.08 3.16 21.82
N ASP A 103 -9.98 1.84 21.61
CA ASP A 103 -9.09 0.98 22.41
C ASP A 103 -7.63 1.22 22.01
N HIS A 104 -6.91 1.97 22.82
CA HIS A 104 -5.52 2.31 22.56
C HIS A 104 -4.57 1.10 22.58
N SER A 105 -4.96 -0.01 23.21
CA SER A 105 -4.15 -1.25 23.21
C SER A 105 -4.13 -1.94 21.84
N GLN A 106 -5.12 -1.68 20.99
CA GLN A 106 -5.25 -2.21 19.62
C GLN A 106 -4.66 -1.26 18.56
N ALA A 107 -4.17 -0.09 18.98
CA ALA A 107 -3.73 0.92 18.04
C ALA A 107 -2.40 0.55 17.38
N THR A 108 -2.35 0.68 16.06
CA THR A 108 -1.09 0.69 15.30
C THR A 108 -0.83 2.06 14.70
N LYS A 109 0.45 2.40 14.50
CA LYS A 109 0.85 3.68 13.93
C LYS A 109 1.66 3.46 12.66
N VAL A 110 1.37 4.26 11.64
CA VAL A 110 2.06 4.20 10.36
C VAL A 110 2.65 5.56 9.98
N GLY A 111 3.83 5.51 9.37
CA GLY A 111 4.58 6.69 8.98
C GLY A 111 4.32 7.12 7.54
N LEU A 112 4.93 8.27 7.20
CA LEU A 112 4.99 8.77 5.83
C LEU A 112 5.79 7.81 4.94
N ILE A 113 5.31 7.59 3.74
CA ILE A 113 6.02 6.85 2.70
C ILE A 113 6.86 7.83 1.89
N HIS A 114 8.15 7.55 1.78
CA HIS A 114 9.12 8.32 0.99
C HIS A 114 9.58 7.51 -0.23
N LYS A 115 10.19 8.16 -1.21
CA LYS A 115 10.65 7.49 -2.45
C LYS A 115 11.60 6.32 -2.17
N GLN A 116 12.49 6.48 -1.19
CA GLN A 116 13.46 5.44 -0.82
C GLN A 116 12.81 4.17 -0.28
N PHE A 117 11.60 4.29 0.29
CA PHE A 117 10.84 3.13 0.77
C PHE A 117 10.48 2.15 -0.35
N GLY A 118 10.45 2.62 -1.61
CA GLY A 118 10.20 1.78 -2.78
C GLY A 118 11.36 0.89 -3.20
N LEU A 119 12.56 1.03 -2.64
CA LEU A 119 13.68 0.14 -2.93
C LEU A 119 13.40 -1.26 -2.43
N ILE A 120 13.35 -2.24 -3.35
CA ILE A 120 13.04 -3.62 -3.02
C ILE A 120 14.21 -4.26 -2.27
N ASP A 121 13.94 -4.80 -1.10
CA ASP A 121 14.82 -5.73 -0.39
C ASP A 121 14.49 -7.15 -0.84
N TRP A 122 15.30 -7.70 -1.72
CA TRP A 122 15.12 -9.05 -2.26
C TRP A 122 15.25 -10.17 -1.21
N LYS A 123 15.82 -9.88 -0.03
CA LYS A 123 15.91 -10.84 1.09
C LYS A 123 14.57 -11.09 1.79
N LYS A 124 13.57 -10.27 1.50
CA LYS A 124 12.20 -10.46 1.99
C LYS A 124 11.50 -11.60 1.25
N PRO A 125 10.48 -12.23 1.85
CA PRO A 125 9.63 -13.21 1.15
C PRO A 125 8.95 -12.61 -0.08
N ALA A 126 8.76 -13.43 -1.12
CA ALA A 126 8.09 -13.01 -2.36
C ALA A 126 6.72 -12.36 -2.10
N ARG A 127 5.97 -12.86 -1.12
CA ARG A 127 4.67 -12.30 -0.73
C ARG A 127 4.77 -10.88 -0.18
N GLU A 128 5.76 -10.60 0.67
CA GLU A 128 5.97 -9.24 1.20
C GLU A 128 6.37 -8.27 0.07
N ILE A 129 7.23 -8.71 -0.85
CA ILE A 129 7.64 -7.89 -2.00
C ILE A 129 6.46 -7.63 -2.94
N GLU A 130 5.61 -8.62 -3.20
CA GLU A 130 4.40 -8.48 -4.01
C GLU A 130 3.43 -7.46 -3.37
N CYS A 131 3.21 -7.55 -2.06
CA CYS A 131 2.40 -6.59 -1.33
C CYS A 131 2.99 -5.17 -1.38
N LEU A 132 4.33 -5.03 -1.25
CA LEU A 132 5.03 -3.76 -1.39
C LEU A 132 4.80 -3.14 -2.78
N ILE A 133 4.95 -3.95 -3.84
CA ILE A 133 4.72 -3.49 -5.23
C ILE A 133 3.30 -2.94 -5.38
N ARG A 134 2.30 -3.67 -4.91
CA ARG A 134 0.89 -3.23 -4.99
C ARG A 134 0.62 -2.02 -4.12
N GLY A 135 1.08 -2.02 -2.88
CA GLY A 135 0.84 -0.93 -1.94
C GLY A 135 1.45 0.40 -2.40
N LEU A 136 2.59 0.36 -3.10
CA LEU A 136 3.26 1.54 -3.64
C LEU A 136 2.84 1.93 -5.06
N ASN A 137 1.92 1.22 -5.68
CA ASN A 137 1.40 1.54 -7.00
C ASN A 137 0.17 2.48 -6.86
N PRO A 138 0.14 3.69 -7.45
CA PRO A 138 1.09 4.21 -8.43
C PRO A 138 2.27 5.01 -7.86
N TRP A 139 2.27 5.35 -6.59
CA TRP A 139 3.31 6.18 -5.98
C TRP A 139 3.72 5.65 -4.60
N PRO A 140 5.03 5.66 -4.27
CA PRO A 140 6.18 6.09 -5.09
C PRO A 140 6.64 5.07 -6.13
N SER A 141 6.01 3.92 -6.24
CA SER A 141 6.37 2.71 -6.98
C SER A 141 7.53 1.93 -6.34
N ALA A 142 7.45 0.61 -6.39
CA ALA A 142 8.56 -0.25 -6.01
C ALA A 142 9.60 -0.31 -7.13
N TYR A 143 10.88 -0.35 -6.78
CA TYR A 143 11.98 -0.36 -7.74
C TYR A 143 13.20 -1.13 -7.23
N THR A 144 14.02 -1.51 -8.16
CA THR A 144 15.34 -2.14 -7.93
C THR A 144 16.37 -1.55 -8.87
N LYS A 145 17.60 -2.05 -8.83
CA LYS A 145 18.65 -1.76 -9.82
C LYS A 145 18.83 -2.96 -10.75
N LEU A 146 19.13 -2.67 -12.01
CA LEU A 146 19.49 -3.61 -13.03
C LEU A 146 20.60 -2.99 -13.88
N HIS A 147 21.80 -3.54 -13.83
CA HIS A 147 22.99 -3.00 -14.53
C HIS A 147 23.17 -1.49 -14.29
N GLY A 148 23.08 -1.07 -13.02
CA GLY A 148 23.22 0.33 -12.60
C GLY A 148 22.02 1.25 -12.92
N LYS A 149 21.00 0.81 -13.67
CA LYS A 149 19.79 1.57 -14.01
C LYS A 149 18.65 1.24 -13.05
N THR A 150 17.77 2.19 -12.83
CA THR A 150 16.54 1.96 -12.06
C THR A 150 15.54 1.16 -12.88
N LEU A 151 15.09 0.02 -12.33
CA LEU A 151 14.00 -0.78 -12.85
C LEU A 151 12.83 -0.70 -11.88
N LYS A 152 11.74 -0.04 -12.26
CA LYS A 152 10.49 -0.07 -11.49
C LYS A 152 9.72 -1.35 -11.81
N ILE A 153 9.10 -1.93 -10.79
CA ILE A 153 8.24 -3.09 -10.91
C ILE A 153 6.80 -2.64 -10.59
N TRP A 154 5.91 -2.80 -11.54
CA TRP A 154 4.53 -2.33 -11.45
C TRP A 154 3.52 -3.43 -11.17
N ASP A 155 3.81 -4.64 -11.61
CA ASP A 155 3.01 -5.84 -11.35
C ASP A 155 3.90 -7.07 -11.27
N ALA A 156 3.61 -7.92 -10.30
CA ALA A 156 4.28 -9.19 -10.09
C ALA A 156 3.33 -10.20 -9.45
N ASP A 157 3.64 -11.48 -9.59
CA ASP A 157 2.98 -12.58 -8.91
C ASP A 157 3.98 -13.34 -8.06
N VAL A 158 3.52 -13.85 -6.91
CA VAL A 158 4.25 -14.88 -6.19
C VAL A 158 4.22 -16.16 -7.02
N ALA A 159 5.36 -16.79 -7.21
CA ALA A 159 5.47 -18.07 -7.89
C ALA A 159 6.01 -19.14 -6.96
N ASP A 160 5.55 -20.36 -7.16
CA ASP A 160 6.04 -21.52 -6.42
C ASP A 160 7.48 -21.87 -6.84
N GLY A 161 8.22 -22.47 -5.94
CA GLY A 161 9.58 -22.95 -6.19
C GLY A 161 10.65 -22.14 -5.49
N ASP A 162 11.88 -22.63 -5.63
CA ASP A 162 13.11 -22.03 -5.13
C ASP A 162 14.23 -22.41 -6.07
N SER A 163 14.97 -21.43 -6.59
CA SER A 163 16.08 -21.68 -7.53
C SER A 163 17.40 -22.02 -6.85
N GLN A 164 17.45 -21.96 -5.51
CA GLN A 164 18.67 -22.09 -4.71
C GLN A 164 19.76 -21.04 -5.04
N LYS A 165 19.37 -19.97 -5.74
CA LYS A 165 20.22 -18.82 -6.03
C LYS A 165 20.14 -17.79 -4.90
N GLU A 166 21.04 -16.82 -4.91
CA GLU A 166 20.98 -15.69 -3.98
C GLU A 166 19.77 -14.80 -4.23
N ALA A 167 19.28 -14.16 -3.18
CA ALA A 167 18.16 -13.24 -3.28
C ALA A 167 18.48 -12.06 -4.23
N GLY A 168 17.57 -11.78 -5.17
CA GLY A 168 17.76 -10.82 -6.25
C GLY A 168 18.31 -11.43 -7.55
N ALA A 169 18.82 -12.68 -7.53
CA ALA A 169 19.27 -13.33 -8.74
C ALA A 169 18.11 -13.66 -9.68
N VAL A 170 18.32 -13.49 -10.96
CA VAL A 170 17.38 -13.97 -11.98
C VAL A 170 17.39 -15.49 -11.96
N ALA A 171 16.28 -16.09 -11.53
CA ALA A 171 16.13 -17.54 -11.41
C ALA A 171 15.88 -18.17 -12.78
N GLU A 172 14.99 -17.58 -13.56
CA GLU A 172 14.58 -18.04 -14.88
C GLU A 172 14.09 -16.87 -15.73
N VAL A 173 14.36 -16.94 -17.03
CA VAL A 173 13.79 -16.03 -18.03
C VAL A 173 13.00 -16.86 -19.03
N THR A 174 11.68 -16.62 -19.09
CA THR A 174 10.81 -17.22 -20.10
C THR A 174 10.54 -16.23 -21.24
N ARG A 175 9.69 -16.61 -22.18
CA ARG A 175 9.29 -15.71 -23.27
C ARG A 175 8.54 -14.45 -22.78
N ASP A 176 7.82 -14.55 -21.67
CA ASP A 176 6.84 -13.55 -21.22
C ASP A 176 7.05 -13.09 -19.76
N ALA A 177 8.01 -13.67 -19.05
CA ALA A 177 8.26 -13.34 -17.65
C ALA A 177 9.72 -13.52 -17.25
N VAL A 178 10.08 -12.83 -16.18
CA VAL A 178 11.34 -13.00 -15.44
C VAL A 178 10.97 -13.47 -14.03
N PHE A 179 11.59 -14.55 -13.59
CA PHE A 179 11.47 -15.04 -12.22
C PHE A 179 12.72 -14.64 -11.44
N VAL A 180 12.51 -14.05 -10.28
CA VAL A 180 13.60 -13.56 -9.43
C VAL A 180 13.55 -14.30 -8.11
N GLN A 181 14.71 -14.80 -7.66
CA GLN A 181 14.84 -15.40 -6.34
C GLN A 181 14.64 -14.34 -5.26
N THR A 182 13.85 -14.66 -4.25
CA THR A 182 13.65 -13.83 -3.07
C THR A 182 14.15 -14.53 -1.82
N GLY A 183 14.03 -13.93 -0.66
CA GLY A 183 14.40 -14.60 0.60
C GLY A 183 13.59 -15.86 0.87
N GLU A 184 12.34 -15.92 0.35
CA GLU A 184 11.48 -17.09 0.39
C GLU A 184 10.58 -17.09 -0.85
N GLY A 185 10.70 -18.10 -1.70
CA GLY A 185 9.95 -18.27 -2.94
C GLY A 185 10.48 -17.40 -4.08
N LEU A 186 9.75 -17.42 -5.19
CA LEU A 186 10.08 -16.70 -6.41
C LEU A 186 9.09 -15.56 -6.67
N LEU A 187 9.56 -14.47 -7.24
CA LEU A 187 8.73 -13.39 -7.73
C LEU A 187 8.73 -13.38 -9.26
N LYS A 188 7.56 -13.58 -9.87
CA LYS A 188 7.31 -13.46 -11.32
C LYS A 188 7.03 -12.03 -11.69
N LEU A 189 7.94 -11.37 -12.40
CA LEU A 189 7.74 -10.01 -12.89
C LEU A 189 6.81 -10.00 -14.09
N LYS A 190 5.78 -9.15 -14.09
CA LYS A 190 4.76 -9.07 -15.15
C LYS A 190 4.78 -7.74 -15.89
N GLU A 191 4.99 -6.66 -15.17
CA GLU A 191 5.02 -5.32 -15.74
C GLU A 191 6.14 -4.49 -15.11
N VAL A 192 6.98 -3.92 -15.96
CA VAL A 192 8.21 -3.23 -15.55
C VAL A 192 8.41 -1.91 -16.29
N GLN A 193 9.30 -1.07 -15.76
CA GLN A 193 9.71 0.17 -16.40
C GLN A 193 11.20 0.41 -16.13
N LEU A 194 12.02 0.24 -17.15
CA LEU A 194 13.43 0.62 -17.09
C LEU A 194 13.58 2.15 -17.18
N GLU A 195 14.56 2.66 -16.48
CA GLU A 195 14.92 4.08 -16.52
C GLU A 195 15.03 4.63 -17.94
N GLY A 196 14.37 5.76 -18.21
CA GLY A 196 14.29 6.38 -19.53
C GLY A 196 13.35 5.69 -20.53
N LYS A 197 12.62 4.64 -20.11
CA LYS A 197 11.66 3.92 -20.95
C LYS A 197 10.24 4.07 -20.40
N ARG A 198 9.24 3.71 -21.21
CA ARG A 198 7.84 3.62 -20.76
C ARG A 198 7.59 2.34 -19.98
N ARG A 199 6.58 2.34 -19.15
CA ARG A 199 6.00 1.17 -18.51
C ARG A 199 5.51 0.18 -19.57
N MET A 200 5.80 -1.11 -19.42
CA MET A 200 5.44 -2.16 -20.38
C MET A 200 5.36 -3.53 -19.72
N ALA A 201 4.60 -4.43 -20.34
CA ALA A 201 4.57 -5.83 -19.95
C ALA A 201 5.97 -6.48 -20.12
N CYS A 202 6.24 -7.49 -19.31
CA CYS A 202 7.55 -8.14 -19.26
C CYS A 202 7.95 -8.77 -20.60
N ASP A 203 7.01 -9.34 -21.37
CA ASP A 203 7.26 -9.88 -22.71
C ASP A 203 7.76 -8.81 -23.68
N ALA A 204 7.17 -7.60 -23.64
CA ALA A 204 7.61 -6.47 -24.46
C ALA A 204 8.99 -5.96 -24.03
N PHE A 205 9.26 -5.97 -22.74
CA PHE A 205 10.57 -5.62 -22.20
C PHE A 205 11.65 -6.59 -22.69
N LEU A 206 11.40 -7.90 -22.61
CA LEU A 206 12.33 -8.94 -23.01
C LEU A 206 12.64 -8.97 -24.51
N ARG A 207 11.74 -8.49 -25.37
CA ARG A 207 12.03 -8.31 -26.79
C ARG A 207 13.07 -7.23 -27.08
N GLY A 208 13.21 -6.27 -26.21
CA GLY A 208 14.13 -5.14 -26.39
C GLY A 208 15.31 -5.10 -25.41
N TYR A 209 15.30 -5.98 -24.41
CA TYR A 209 16.33 -6.04 -23.37
C TYR A 209 16.64 -7.49 -23.01
N SER A 210 17.87 -7.90 -23.32
CA SER A 210 18.31 -9.27 -23.03
C SER A 210 18.66 -9.41 -21.55
N LEU A 211 17.83 -10.13 -20.80
CA LEU A 211 18.13 -10.60 -19.45
C LEU A 211 18.62 -12.06 -19.51
N LYS A 212 19.55 -12.38 -18.64
CA LYS A 212 20.13 -13.73 -18.50
C LYS A 212 19.87 -14.24 -17.09
N ASP A 213 19.94 -15.55 -16.94
CA ASP A 213 19.88 -16.24 -15.65
C ASP A 213 21.12 -16.00 -14.76
N THR A 214 22.12 -15.28 -15.28
CA THR A 214 23.29 -14.80 -14.54
C THR A 214 23.15 -13.39 -14.02
N ASP A 215 22.06 -12.68 -14.38
CA ASP A 215 21.85 -11.30 -13.95
C ASP A 215 21.37 -11.23 -12.49
N GLN A 216 21.75 -10.15 -11.83
CA GLN A 216 21.41 -9.85 -10.45
C GLN A 216 20.63 -8.53 -10.38
N LEU A 217 19.49 -8.54 -9.69
CA LEU A 217 18.75 -7.33 -9.37
C LEU A 217 19.18 -6.78 -8.00
N GLY A 218 19.26 -5.47 -7.90
CA GLY A 218 19.69 -4.81 -6.66
C GLY A 218 21.10 -4.21 -6.73
N GLU A 219 21.80 -4.41 -7.84
CA GLU A 219 23.13 -3.88 -8.09
C GLU A 219 23.14 -2.75 -9.13
#